data_8d2c483bc6e4b4154c1fb5393f9d5df5
#
_entry.id   8d2c483bc6e4b4154c1fb5393f9d5df5
#
_cell.length_a   1.000
_cell.length_b   1.000
_cell.length_c   1.000
_cell.angle_alpha   90.00
_cell.angle_beta   90.00
_cell.angle_gamma   90.00
#
_symmetry.space_group_name_H-M   'P 1'
#
loop_
_entity.id
_entity.type
_entity.pdbx_description
1 polymer ?
#
loop_
_entity_poly.entity_id
_entity_poly.type
_entity_poly.pdbx_seq_one_letter_code
_entity_poly.pdbx_strand_id
1 'polypeptide(L)'
;KKSDGGNVKDLSTEAKRTIITELKAKYSVIKLCKFLGINRDVYYYLPIKPKIDEELVSVVKQTFEHNKGVYGHKKLYKALRKNGVSIGKEKLSKIMKEEKLVSKYVRRRKLKSSVSNVNHDEIGNKIDRKFNDRKPLEVVASDLTYVDVNNKWHYICLLIELSHREIIGYSAGKNKDAELVKAAWLTVKKDIRDICIFHTDRGSEFKNEEIDKILEIGNIERSLSRPGQPVDNAVCESMYDIVKTEFIFEESFADLADLQAKLSAWVWWYNNERLHSSLGYKSPVESRKCCDVGVTDEKIANKKYQKFWNKITLHQQKVAIDN
;
A
#
# COMPACT_ATOMS: atom_id res chain seq x y z
N LYS A 1 60.65 1.93 14.06
CA LYS A 1 59.27 1.88 13.50
C LYS A 1 58.58 3.10 14.05
N LYS A 2 58.30 4.10 13.17
CA LYS A 2 57.54 5.29 13.52
C LYS A 2 56.10 4.86 13.75
N SER A 3 55.60 5.04 14.97
CA SER A 3 54.17 4.92 15.29
C SER A 3 53.43 6.12 14.70
N ASP A 4 52.44 5.89 13.85
CA ASP A 4 51.52 6.92 13.40
C ASP A 4 50.75 7.48 14.62
N GLY A 5 51.19 8.64 15.07
CA GLY A 5 50.56 9.41 16.13
C GLY A 5 49.31 10.12 15.57
N GLY A 6 48.19 9.39 15.54
CA GLY A 6 46.89 9.99 15.26
C GLY A 6 46.66 11.22 16.18
N ASN A 7 46.31 12.34 15.63
CA ASN A 7 46.13 13.58 16.40
C ASN A 7 44.91 13.38 17.34
N VAL A 8 45.16 13.45 18.64
CA VAL A 8 44.14 13.26 19.69
C VAL A 8 42.94 14.19 19.55
N LYS A 9 43.10 15.29 18.84
CA LYS A 9 42.02 16.26 18.54
C LYS A 9 40.99 15.72 17.53
N ASP A 10 41.39 14.76 16.68
CA ASP A 10 40.52 14.22 15.61
C ASP A 10 39.67 13.03 16.08
N LEU A 11 39.75 12.64 17.35
CA LEU A 11 38.93 11.60 17.93
C LEU A 11 37.47 12.04 18.05
N SER A 12 36.55 11.09 17.78
CA SER A 12 35.11 11.33 18.01
C SER A 12 34.82 11.62 19.48
N THR A 13 33.76 12.36 19.75
CA THR A 13 33.31 12.69 21.12
C THR A 13 33.13 11.42 21.97
N GLU A 14 32.66 10.36 21.37
CA GLU A 14 32.43 9.07 22.01
C GLU A 14 33.74 8.38 22.40
N ALA A 15 34.73 8.37 21.51
CA ALA A 15 36.07 7.85 21.79
C ALA A 15 36.76 8.67 22.92
N LYS A 16 36.64 10.01 22.90
CA LYS A 16 37.16 10.89 23.98
C LYS A 16 36.50 10.56 25.32
N ARG A 17 35.20 10.31 25.37
CA ARG A 17 34.47 9.90 26.59
C ARG A 17 34.97 8.56 27.14
N THR A 18 35.20 7.59 26.29
CA THR A 18 35.74 6.26 26.67
C THR A 18 37.09 6.41 27.30
N ILE A 19 38.03 7.16 26.68
CA ILE A 19 39.36 7.42 27.22
C ILE A 19 39.29 8.11 28.58
N ILE A 20 38.42 9.13 28.76
CA ILE A 20 38.25 9.78 30.06
C ILE A 20 37.72 8.80 31.09
N THR A 21 36.77 7.95 30.73
CA THR A 21 36.19 6.96 31.65
C THR A 21 37.22 5.94 32.14
N GLU A 22 38.12 5.50 31.27
CA GLU A 22 39.19 4.58 31.61
C GLU A 22 40.28 5.23 32.50
N LEU A 23 40.61 6.49 32.23
CA LEU A 23 41.72 7.18 32.89
C LEU A 23 41.29 8.00 34.13
N LYS A 24 40.02 8.19 34.40
CA LYS A 24 39.51 8.99 35.54
C LYS A 24 39.95 8.50 36.92
N ALA A 25 40.32 7.21 37.04
CA ALA A 25 40.86 6.66 38.27
C ALA A 25 42.28 7.14 38.56
N LYS A 26 43.08 7.53 37.53
CA LYS A 26 44.47 7.95 37.65
C LYS A 26 44.66 9.46 37.50
N TYR A 27 43.77 10.11 36.79
CA TYR A 27 43.88 11.55 36.44
C TYR A 27 42.57 12.26 36.68
N SER A 28 42.68 13.55 37.06
CA SER A 28 41.50 14.40 37.19
C SER A 28 40.74 14.56 35.88
N VAL A 29 39.41 14.37 35.90
CA VAL A 29 38.54 14.53 34.72
C VAL A 29 38.71 15.91 34.05
N ILE A 30 38.97 16.97 34.86
CA ILE A 30 39.21 18.33 34.33
C ILE A 30 40.45 18.34 33.45
N LYS A 31 41.56 17.72 33.91
CA LYS A 31 42.80 17.65 33.15
C LYS A 31 42.66 16.83 31.88
N LEU A 32 41.94 15.68 31.96
CA LEU A 32 41.64 14.82 30.81
C LEU A 32 40.78 15.54 29.75
N CYS A 33 39.75 16.23 30.19
CA CYS A 33 38.88 16.99 29.29
C CYS A 33 39.66 18.10 28.56
N LYS A 34 40.51 18.84 29.30
CA LYS A 34 41.35 19.86 28.71
C LYS A 34 42.36 19.30 27.70
N PHE A 35 42.98 18.16 28.00
CA PHE A 35 43.91 17.49 27.12
C PHE A 35 43.28 16.96 25.83
N LEU A 36 42.07 16.38 25.93
CA LEU A 36 41.31 15.83 24.80
C LEU A 36 40.51 16.88 24.05
N GLY A 37 40.50 18.15 24.50
CA GLY A 37 39.74 19.21 23.86
C GLY A 37 38.23 18.97 23.86
N ILE A 38 37.67 18.47 24.97
CA ILE A 38 36.25 18.27 25.18
C ILE A 38 35.76 19.04 26.40
N ASN A 39 34.59 19.66 26.31
CA ASN A 39 33.98 20.32 27.48
C ASN A 39 33.58 19.28 28.52
N ARG A 40 33.76 19.58 29.81
CA ARG A 40 33.38 18.72 30.92
C ARG A 40 31.88 18.42 30.92
N ASP A 41 31.04 19.38 30.55
CA ASP A 41 29.61 19.20 30.44
C ASP A 41 29.26 18.19 29.35
N VAL A 42 29.97 18.16 28.24
CA VAL A 42 29.82 17.18 27.17
C VAL A 42 30.25 15.79 27.66
N TYR A 43 31.25 15.65 28.52
CA TYR A 43 31.64 14.37 29.10
C TYR A 43 30.55 13.80 30.02
N TYR A 44 29.97 14.62 30.88
CA TYR A 44 28.89 14.21 31.80
C TYR A 44 27.51 14.16 31.16
N TYR A 45 27.33 14.76 30.01
CA TYR A 45 26.04 14.73 29.32
C TYR A 45 25.72 13.30 28.86
N LEU A 46 24.88 12.63 29.59
CA LEU A 46 24.23 11.39 29.15
C LEU A 46 22.95 11.81 28.41
N PRO A 47 22.88 11.58 27.07
CA PRO A 47 21.63 11.82 26.38
C PRO A 47 20.55 10.93 27.02
N ILE A 48 19.59 11.54 27.68
CA ILE A 48 18.39 10.85 28.15
C ILE A 48 17.69 10.38 26.87
N LYS A 49 17.83 9.09 26.55
CA LYS A 49 16.99 8.51 25.50
C LYS A 49 15.56 8.61 26.00
N PRO A 50 14.70 9.42 25.37
CA PRO A 50 13.31 9.48 25.81
C PRO A 50 12.75 8.06 25.76
N LYS A 51 12.22 7.58 26.90
CA LYS A 51 11.59 6.27 27.00
C LYS A 51 10.44 6.28 25.97
N ILE A 52 10.56 5.46 24.93
CA ILE A 52 9.50 5.34 23.94
C ILE A 52 8.39 4.60 24.66
N ASP A 53 7.22 5.15 24.60
CA ASP A 53 6.01 4.59 25.15
C ASP A 53 5.71 3.24 24.46
N GLU A 54 5.81 2.16 25.20
CA GLU A 54 5.64 0.79 24.70
C GLU A 54 4.23 0.57 24.14
N GLU A 55 3.23 1.22 24.73
CA GLU A 55 1.86 1.18 24.25
C GLU A 55 1.75 1.83 22.86
N LEU A 56 2.37 2.98 22.68
CA LEU A 56 2.42 3.64 21.36
C LEU A 56 3.16 2.79 20.31
N VAL A 57 4.25 2.13 20.69
CA VAL A 57 4.98 1.19 19.80
C VAL A 57 4.07 0.04 19.38
N SER A 58 3.34 -0.55 20.32
CA SER A 58 2.38 -1.63 20.05
C SER A 58 1.29 -1.19 19.07
N VAL A 59 0.71 0.00 19.28
CA VAL A 59 -0.32 0.57 18.39
C VAL A 59 0.24 0.80 16.97
N VAL A 60 1.48 1.30 16.85
CA VAL A 60 2.13 1.50 15.55
C VAL A 60 2.35 0.16 14.83
N LYS A 61 2.83 -0.87 15.53
CA LYS A 61 3.00 -2.23 14.98
C LYS A 61 1.68 -2.82 14.50
N GLN A 62 0.67 -2.82 15.36
CA GLN A 62 -0.66 -3.34 15.03
C GLN A 62 -1.26 -2.61 13.82
N THR A 63 -1.13 -1.27 13.76
CA THR A 63 -1.61 -0.50 12.61
C THR A 63 -0.85 -0.88 11.33
N PHE A 64 0.46 -1.12 11.42
CA PHE A 64 1.28 -1.53 10.28
C PHE A 64 0.90 -2.93 9.79
N GLU A 65 0.73 -3.89 10.70
CA GLU A 65 0.33 -5.28 10.40
C GLU A 65 -1.10 -5.37 9.87
N HIS A 66 -2.05 -4.66 10.49
CA HIS A 66 -3.43 -4.57 10.00
C HIS A 66 -3.50 -4.11 8.55
N ASN A 67 -2.62 -3.18 8.17
CA ASN A 67 -2.47 -2.73 6.79
C ASN A 67 -1.48 -3.59 5.98
N LYS A 68 -1.37 -4.88 6.34
CA LYS A 68 -0.61 -5.89 5.58
C LYS A 68 0.88 -5.53 5.35
N GLY A 69 1.46 -4.66 6.16
CA GLY A 69 2.86 -4.22 6.01
C GLY A 69 3.15 -3.40 4.74
N VAL A 70 2.13 -2.91 4.05
CA VAL A 70 2.31 -2.19 2.77
C VAL A 70 2.52 -0.68 2.95
N TYR A 71 2.17 -0.12 4.12
CA TYR A 71 2.28 1.32 4.34
C TYR A 71 3.72 1.74 4.65
N GLY A 72 4.25 2.65 3.84
CA GLY A 72 5.42 3.44 4.22
C GLY A 72 5.02 4.55 5.20
N HIS A 73 6.02 5.25 5.73
CA HIS A 73 5.89 6.30 6.75
C HIS A 73 4.71 7.27 6.52
N LYS A 74 4.54 7.80 5.29
CA LYS A 74 3.48 8.79 5.00
C LYS A 74 2.08 8.21 5.16
N LYS A 75 1.82 7.01 4.61
CA LYS A 75 0.51 6.34 4.74
C LYS A 75 0.24 5.88 6.16
N LEU A 76 1.25 5.31 6.84
CA LEU A 76 1.13 4.87 8.22
C LEU A 76 0.83 6.05 9.16
N TYR A 77 1.50 7.20 8.97
CA TYR A 77 1.19 8.42 9.69
C TYR A 77 -0.27 8.85 9.52
N LYS A 78 -0.78 8.83 8.28
CA LYS A 78 -2.17 9.17 8.00
C LYS A 78 -3.15 8.17 8.60
N ALA A 79 -2.85 6.88 8.55
CA ALA A 79 -3.67 5.83 9.18
C ALA A 79 -3.75 6.01 10.71
N LEU A 80 -2.62 6.23 11.37
CA LEU A 80 -2.58 6.47 12.82
C LEU A 80 -3.38 7.71 13.21
N ARG A 81 -3.19 8.82 12.48
CA ARG A 81 -3.97 10.07 12.73
C ARG A 81 -5.46 9.88 12.52
N LYS A 82 -5.86 9.12 11.50
CA LYS A 82 -7.26 8.76 11.21
C LYS A 82 -7.87 7.93 12.35
N ASN A 83 -7.06 7.10 13.00
CA ASN A 83 -7.45 6.29 14.16
C ASN A 83 -7.38 7.08 15.51
N GLY A 84 -7.16 8.40 15.47
CA GLY A 84 -7.10 9.23 16.66
C GLY A 84 -5.76 9.20 17.40
N VAL A 85 -4.74 8.49 16.88
CA VAL A 85 -3.43 8.40 17.52
C VAL A 85 -2.65 9.68 17.29
N SER A 86 -2.31 10.39 18.36
CA SER A 86 -1.48 11.60 18.31
C SER A 86 0.00 11.22 18.29
N ILE A 87 0.64 11.33 17.14
CA ILE A 87 2.07 11.04 16.95
C ILE A 87 2.70 12.06 16.00
N GLY A 88 3.93 12.49 16.30
CA GLY A 88 4.75 13.31 15.40
C GLY A 88 5.44 12.44 14.32
N LYS A 89 5.70 13.03 13.13
CA LYS A 89 6.35 12.31 12.03
C LYS A 89 7.75 11.77 12.39
N GLU A 90 8.52 12.55 13.13
CA GLU A 90 9.88 12.15 13.57
C GLU A 90 9.83 10.99 14.56
N LYS A 91 8.91 11.04 15.54
CA LYS A 91 8.71 9.94 16.51
C LYS A 91 8.27 8.66 15.79
N LEU A 92 7.34 8.76 14.82
CA LEU A 92 6.94 7.61 14.00
C LEU A 92 8.12 7.04 13.19
N SER A 93 8.92 7.91 12.54
CA SER A 93 10.08 7.47 11.78
C SER A 93 11.09 6.72 12.65
N LYS A 94 11.31 7.19 13.89
CA LYS A 94 12.18 6.54 14.87
C LYS A 94 11.64 5.17 15.27
N ILE A 95 10.36 5.07 15.61
CA ILE A 95 9.70 3.78 15.95
C ILE A 95 9.82 2.80 14.77
N MET A 96 9.47 3.23 13.54
CA MET A 96 9.57 2.35 12.36
C MET A 96 10.98 1.83 12.14
N LYS A 97 12.02 2.66 12.38
CA LYS A 97 13.44 2.25 12.25
C LYS A 97 13.84 1.27 13.34
N GLU A 98 13.51 1.54 14.61
CA GLU A 98 13.85 0.70 15.76
C GLU A 98 13.17 -0.67 15.68
N GLU A 99 11.90 -0.69 15.28
CA GLU A 99 11.08 -1.90 15.14
C GLU A 99 11.24 -2.58 13.76
N LYS A 100 12.13 -2.06 12.90
CA LYS A 100 12.39 -2.59 11.55
C LYS A 100 11.13 -2.71 10.68
N LEU A 101 10.17 -1.80 10.84
CA LEU A 101 8.94 -1.75 10.06
C LEU A 101 9.23 -1.18 8.67
N VAL A 102 9.49 -2.08 7.71
CA VAL A 102 9.86 -1.73 6.34
C VAL A 102 8.71 -2.10 5.40
N SER A 103 8.19 -1.12 4.67
CA SER A 103 7.13 -1.35 3.69
C SER A 103 7.55 -2.36 2.62
N LYS A 104 6.65 -3.25 2.23
CA LYS A 104 6.82 -4.25 1.17
C LYS A 104 7.29 -3.63 -0.15
N TYR A 105 6.90 -2.41 -0.46
CA TYR A 105 7.33 -1.68 -1.65
C TYR A 105 8.84 -1.41 -1.72
N VAL A 106 9.53 -1.30 -0.59
CA VAL A 106 11.00 -1.08 -0.57
C VAL A 106 11.76 -2.36 -0.95
N ARG A 107 11.16 -3.54 -0.72
CA ARG A 107 11.77 -4.85 -1.02
C ARG A 107 11.56 -5.30 -2.46
N ARG A 108 10.83 -4.55 -3.26
CA ARG A 108 10.40 -4.94 -4.60
C ARG A 108 11.56 -5.03 -5.60
N ARG A 109 11.69 -6.16 -6.30
CA ARG A 109 12.50 -6.28 -7.52
C ARG A 109 11.69 -5.77 -8.71
N LYS A 110 12.28 -4.92 -9.57
CA LYS A 110 11.65 -4.50 -10.83
C LYS A 110 11.51 -5.73 -11.75
N LEU A 111 10.27 -6.10 -12.08
CA LEU A 111 9.98 -7.08 -13.12
C LEU A 111 10.08 -6.38 -14.47
N LYS A 112 10.71 -7.05 -15.45
CA LYS A 112 10.73 -6.57 -16.83
C LYS A 112 9.37 -6.85 -17.46
N SER A 113 8.76 -5.85 -18.10
CA SER A 113 7.55 -6.04 -18.91
C SER A 113 7.88 -6.83 -20.18
N SER A 114 7.04 -7.80 -20.53
CA SER A 114 7.09 -8.51 -21.81
C SER A 114 6.26 -7.74 -22.84
N VAL A 115 6.76 -7.65 -24.05
CA VAL A 115 6.04 -7.05 -25.20
C VAL A 115 5.12 -8.13 -25.79
N SER A 116 3.82 -7.84 -25.89
CA SER A 116 2.83 -8.71 -26.53
C SER A 116 2.63 -8.32 -28.00
N ASN A 117 2.21 -9.28 -28.85
CA ASN A 117 1.89 -9.07 -30.26
C ASN A 117 0.70 -8.09 -30.40
N VAL A 118 0.83 -7.18 -31.36
CA VAL A 118 -0.10 -6.07 -31.58
C VAL A 118 -1.19 -6.48 -32.54
N ASN A 119 -2.46 -6.37 -32.13
CA ASN A 119 -3.63 -6.53 -32.99
C ASN A 119 -4.08 -5.14 -33.52
N HIS A 120 -4.26 -5.01 -34.83
CA HIS A 120 -4.66 -3.76 -35.48
C HIS A 120 -6.19 -3.68 -35.60
N ASP A 121 -6.82 -2.92 -34.74
CA ASP A 121 -8.26 -2.64 -34.76
C ASP A 121 -8.56 -1.17 -34.99
N GLU A 122 -9.70 -0.87 -35.64
CA GLU A 122 -10.17 0.49 -35.91
C GLU A 122 -10.71 1.22 -34.68
N ILE A 123 -11.03 0.48 -33.58
CA ILE A 123 -11.53 1.07 -32.34
C ILE A 123 -10.44 1.90 -31.66
N GLY A 124 -10.69 3.20 -31.51
CA GLY A 124 -9.73 4.15 -30.94
C GLY A 124 -9.73 4.22 -29.40
N ASN A 125 -8.70 4.89 -28.87
CA ASN A 125 -8.62 5.23 -27.46
C ASN A 125 -9.50 6.47 -27.17
N LYS A 126 -10.61 6.27 -26.45
CA LYS A 126 -11.57 7.34 -26.07
C LYS A 126 -11.21 8.02 -24.76
N ILE A 127 -10.32 7.43 -23.97
CA ILE A 127 -9.88 7.99 -22.69
C ILE A 127 -8.82 9.06 -22.89
N ASP A 128 -7.96 8.91 -23.90
CA ASP A 128 -6.87 9.82 -24.25
C ASP A 128 -6.01 10.24 -23.03
N ARG A 129 -5.65 9.26 -22.19
CA ARG A 129 -4.84 9.44 -20.96
C ARG A 129 -5.46 10.35 -19.89
N LYS A 130 -6.72 10.72 -20.03
CA LYS A 130 -7.47 11.50 -19.02
C LYS A 130 -8.04 10.53 -17.98
N PHE A 131 -7.21 10.12 -17.03
CA PHE A 131 -7.56 9.14 -15.98
C PHE A 131 -8.09 9.78 -14.70
N ASN A 132 -7.92 11.08 -14.53
CA ASN A 132 -8.39 11.84 -13.37
C ASN A 132 -9.59 12.70 -13.73
N ASP A 133 -10.28 13.21 -12.73
CA ASP A 133 -11.42 14.13 -12.86
C ASP A 133 -12.61 13.54 -13.68
N ARG A 134 -12.78 12.21 -13.57
CA ARG A 134 -13.90 11.48 -14.15
C ARG A 134 -15.10 11.46 -13.21
N LYS A 135 -16.30 11.39 -13.78
CA LYS A 135 -17.51 11.14 -13.00
C LYS A 135 -17.50 9.69 -12.46
N PRO A 136 -18.15 9.43 -11.32
CA PRO A 136 -18.34 8.06 -10.84
C PRO A 136 -18.94 7.18 -11.95
N LEU A 137 -18.38 5.97 -12.12
CA LEU A 137 -18.76 4.97 -13.14
C LEU A 137 -18.61 5.40 -14.60
N GLU A 138 -18.14 6.63 -14.90
CA GLU A 138 -17.94 7.07 -16.30
C GLU A 138 -17.01 6.12 -17.06
N VAL A 139 -15.92 5.67 -16.44
CA VAL A 139 -14.97 4.78 -17.09
C VAL A 139 -14.63 3.61 -16.16
N VAL A 140 -14.78 2.41 -16.70
CA VAL A 140 -14.28 1.17 -16.10
C VAL A 140 -13.15 0.65 -16.97
N ALA A 141 -12.00 0.42 -16.37
CA ALA A 141 -10.86 -0.18 -17.05
C ALA A 141 -10.63 -1.61 -16.56
N SER A 142 -10.14 -2.48 -17.44
CA SER A 142 -9.81 -3.86 -17.13
C SER A 142 -8.54 -4.32 -17.80
N ASP A 143 -7.91 -5.27 -17.16
CA ASP A 143 -6.74 -6.00 -17.64
C ASP A 143 -6.67 -7.34 -16.89
N LEU A 144 -5.72 -8.21 -17.26
CA LEU A 144 -5.49 -9.48 -16.59
C LEU A 144 -4.06 -9.60 -16.07
N THR A 145 -3.91 -10.36 -14.99
CA THR A 145 -2.59 -10.78 -14.53
C THR A 145 -2.56 -12.27 -14.25
N TYR A 146 -1.39 -12.86 -14.32
CA TYR A 146 -1.18 -14.26 -13.97
C TYR A 146 -0.72 -14.42 -12.52
N VAL A 147 -1.06 -15.55 -11.93
CA VAL A 147 -0.72 -15.94 -10.56
C VAL A 147 -0.37 -17.42 -10.52
N ASP A 148 0.65 -17.77 -9.76
CA ASP A 148 1.02 -19.17 -9.52
C ASP A 148 0.12 -19.76 -8.43
N VAL A 149 -0.55 -20.87 -8.74
CA VAL A 149 -1.34 -21.65 -7.80
C VAL A 149 -0.81 -23.08 -7.84
N ASN A 150 -0.04 -23.47 -6.86
CA ASN A 150 0.55 -24.80 -6.74
C ASN A 150 1.28 -25.25 -8.03
N ASN A 151 2.20 -24.42 -8.50
CA ASN A 151 3.00 -24.60 -9.74
C ASN A 151 2.18 -24.64 -11.04
N LYS A 152 0.97 -24.08 -11.05
CA LYS A 152 0.14 -23.92 -12.25
C LYS A 152 -0.29 -22.47 -12.40
N TRP A 153 -0.18 -21.96 -13.62
CA TRP A 153 -0.62 -20.60 -13.93
C TRP A 153 -2.14 -20.49 -13.90
N HIS A 154 -2.61 -19.51 -13.15
CA HIS A 154 -3.98 -19.02 -13.12
C HIS A 154 -4.00 -17.54 -13.44
N TYR A 155 -5.18 -16.99 -13.62
CA TYR A 155 -5.37 -15.60 -14.04
C TYR A 155 -6.35 -14.89 -13.14
N ILE A 156 -6.13 -13.60 -12.93
CA ILE A 156 -7.01 -12.70 -12.22
C ILE A 156 -7.44 -11.59 -13.18
N CYS A 157 -8.74 -11.33 -13.27
CA CYS A 157 -9.35 -10.20 -13.94
C CYS A 157 -9.91 -9.23 -12.92
N LEU A 158 -9.67 -7.93 -13.10
CA LEU A 158 -10.23 -6.86 -12.29
C LEU A 158 -10.94 -5.84 -13.17
N LEU A 159 -12.10 -5.38 -12.74
CA LEU A 159 -12.83 -4.24 -13.31
C LEU A 159 -12.66 -3.05 -12.35
N ILE A 160 -11.98 -2.00 -12.80
CA ILE A 160 -11.54 -0.87 -11.98
C ILE A 160 -12.29 0.38 -12.43
N GLU A 161 -13.10 0.92 -11.56
CA GLU A 161 -13.73 2.23 -11.74
C GLU A 161 -12.67 3.33 -11.55
N LEU A 162 -12.53 4.24 -12.53
CA LEU A 162 -11.38 5.16 -12.56
C LEU A 162 -11.51 6.38 -11.66
N SER A 163 -12.71 6.86 -11.32
CA SER A 163 -12.90 8.06 -10.50
C SER A 163 -12.41 7.85 -9.07
N HIS A 164 -12.81 6.74 -8.43
CA HIS A 164 -12.48 6.41 -7.05
C HIS A 164 -11.49 5.26 -6.92
N ARG A 165 -10.98 4.71 -8.04
CA ARG A 165 -10.08 3.54 -8.04
C ARG A 165 -10.70 2.32 -7.36
N GLU A 166 -12.04 2.22 -7.35
CA GLU A 166 -12.80 1.11 -6.77
C GLU A 166 -12.72 -0.11 -7.68
N ILE A 167 -12.41 -1.28 -7.14
CA ILE A 167 -12.56 -2.56 -7.85
C ILE A 167 -14.04 -2.91 -7.76
N ILE A 168 -14.77 -2.77 -8.86
CA ILE A 168 -16.22 -3.01 -8.92
C ILE A 168 -16.56 -4.43 -9.34
N GLY A 169 -15.63 -5.14 -9.99
CA GLY A 169 -15.77 -6.52 -10.40
C GLY A 169 -14.43 -7.24 -10.40
N TYR A 170 -14.43 -8.55 -10.15
CA TYR A 170 -13.21 -9.36 -10.12
C TYR A 170 -13.53 -10.82 -10.33
N SER A 171 -12.55 -11.56 -10.87
CA SER A 171 -12.61 -13.01 -11.00
C SER A 171 -11.22 -13.64 -10.96
N ALA A 172 -11.15 -14.93 -10.65
CA ALA A 172 -9.94 -15.73 -10.83
C ALA A 172 -10.31 -17.07 -11.48
N GLY A 173 -9.47 -17.52 -12.42
CA GLY A 173 -9.71 -18.72 -13.20
C GLY A 173 -8.44 -19.37 -13.75
N LYS A 174 -8.59 -20.56 -14.31
CA LYS A 174 -7.47 -21.34 -14.88
C LYS A 174 -7.03 -20.85 -16.25
N ASN A 175 -7.93 -20.22 -17.00
CA ASN A 175 -7.70 -19.80 -18.36
C ASN A 175 -7.74 -18.28 -18.50
N LYS A 176 -7.01 -17.76 -19.49
CA LYS A 176 -7.08 -16.38 -19.94
C LYS A 176 -8.05 -16.29 -21.12
N ASP A 177 -9.35 -16.20 -20.82
CA ASP A 177 -10.42 -16.27 -21.81
C ASP A 177 -11.58 -15.31 -21.52
N ALA A 178 -12.58 -15.28 -22.39
CA ALA A 178 -13.78 -14.47 -22.25
C ALA A 178 -14.60 -14.84 -21.01
N GLU A 179 -14.65 -16.11 -20.63
CA GLU A 179 -15.39 -16.57 -19.46
C GLU A 179 -14.83 -15.96 -18.17
N LEU A 180 -13.50 -15.79 -18.08
CA LEU A 180 -12.86 -15.12 -16.95
C LEU A 180 -13.32 -13.66 -16.83
N VAL A 181 -13.37 -12.93 -17.95
CA VAL A 181 -13.82 -11.53 -17.98
C VAL A 181 -15.30 -11.42 -17.68
N LYS A 182 -16.12 -12.30 -18.26
CA LYS A 182 -17.55 -12.40 -17.98
C LYS A 182 -17.84 -12.70 -16.50
N ALA A 183 -17.09 -13.64 -15.90
CA ALA A 183 -17.17 -13.91 -14.47
C ALA A 183 -16.86 -12.68 -13.61
N ALA A 184 -15.92 -11.82 -14.01
CA ALA A 184 -15.66 -10.54 -13.33
C ALA A 184 -16.86 -9.60 -13.44
N TRP A 185 -17.48 -9.47 -14.61
CA TRP A 185 -18.70 -8.67 -14.80
C TRP A 185 -19.88 -9.16 -13.94
N LEU A 186 -20.05 -10.47 -13.76
CA LEU A 186 -21.09 -11.05 -12.90
C LEU A 186 -20.94 -10.71 -11.41
N THR A 187 -19.76 -10.27 -10.97
CA THR A 187 -19.53 -9.81 -9.59
C THR A 187 -19.84 -8.34 -9.38
N VAL A 188 -20.13 -7.57 -10.44
CA VAL A 188 -20.45 -6.14 -10.37
C VAL A 188 -21.81 -5.97 -9.68
N LYS A 189 -21.80 -5.23 -8.55
CA LYS A 189 -23.00 -4.93 -7.76
C LYS A 189 -23.60 -3.55 -8.07
N LYS A 190 -23.05 -2.85 -9.06
CA LYS A 190 -23.52 -1.56 -9.56
C LYS A 190 -24.46 -1.77 -10.73
N ASP A 191 -25.30 -0.80 -11.01
CA ASP A 191 -26.04 -0.81 -12.29
C ASP A 191 -25.03 -0.60 -13.43
N ILE A 192 -24.90 -1.57 -14.31
CA ILE A 192 -23.95 -1.52 -15.43
C ILE A 192 -24.35 -0.43 -16.43
N ARG A 193 -25.59 0.03 -16.44
CA ARG A 193 -26.08 1.14 -17.29
C ARG A 193 -25.54 2.50 -16.89
N ASP A 194 -24.99 2.63 -15.67
CA ASP A 194 -24.30 3.83 -15.22
C ASP A 194 -22.86 3.93 -15.77
N ILE A 195 -22.35 2.84 -16.36
CA ILE A 195 -21.00 2.76 -16.95
C ILE A 195 -21.07 3.29 -18.38
N CYS A 196 -20.28 4.33 -18.69
CA CYS A 196 -20.27 4.90 -20.03
C CYS A 196 -19.23 4.24 -20.94
N ILE A 197 -18.02 3.97 -20.42
CA ILE A 197 -16.90 3.48 -21.22
C ILE A 197 -16.24 2.27 -20.54
N PHE A 198 -16.00 1.21 -21.31
CA PHE A 198 -15.17 0.08 -20.93
C PHE A 198 -13.84 0.12 -21.69
N HIS A 199 -12.76 0.33 -20.97
CA HIS A 199 -11.41 0.47 -21.54
C HIS A 199 -10.55 -0.74 -21.22
N THR A 200 -9.92 -1.31 -22.27
CA THR A 200 -9.01 -2.47 -22.13
C THR A 200 -7.82 -2.35 -23.08
N ASP A 201 -6.90 -3.27 -22.97
CA ASP A 201 -5.97 -3.56 -24.02
C ASP A 201 -6.70 -4.27 -25.20
N ARG A 202 -5.93 -4.75 -26.18
CA ARG A 202 -6.45 -5.41 -27.40
C ARG A 202 -6.48 -6.94 -27.30
N GLY A 203 -6.50 -7.47 -26.07
CA GLY A 203 -6.56 -8.91 -25.83
C GLY A 203 -7.86 -9.53 -26.33
N SER A 204 -7.79 -10.73 -26.91
CA SER A 204 -8.94 -11.48 -27.42
C SER A 204 -9.95 -11.83 -26.32
N GLU A 205 -9.49 -11.95 -25.08
CA GLU A 205 -10.33 -12.16 -23.90
C GLU A 205 -11.32 -11.02 -23.64
N PHE A 206 -10.99 -9.79 -24.10
CA PHE A 206 -11.87 -8.63 -23.97
C PHE A 206 -12.71 -8.37 -25.22
N LYS A 207 -12.27 -8.88 -26.38
CA LYS A 207 -12.92 -8.64 -27.66
C LYS A 207 -13.51 -9.95 -28.20
N ASN A 208 -14.75 -10.23 -27.83
CA ASN A 208 -15.52 -11.40 -28.25
C ASN A 208 -17.01 -11.14 -28.04
N GLU A 209 -17.86 -11.99 -28.64
CA GLU A 209 -19.31 -11.84 -28.61
C GLU A 209 -19.93 -11.83 -27.20
N GLU A 210 -19.33 -12.56 -26.25
CA GLU A 210 -19.85 -12.59 -24.87
C GLU A 210 -19.72 -11.23 -24.18
N ILE A 211 -18.56 -10.58 -24.36
CA ILE A 211 -18.32 -9.24 -23.81
C ILE A 211 -19.09 -8.19 -24.60
N ASP A 212 -19.20 -8.34 -25.93
CA ASP A 212 -19.98 -7.43 -26.76
C ASP A 212 -21.45 -7.37 -26.31
N LYS A 213 -22.07 -8.54 -25.99
CA LYS A 213 -23.43 -8.62 -25.45
C LYS A 213 -23.56 -7.88 -24.10
N ILE A 214 -22.58 -8.00 -23.20
CA ILE A 214 -22.61 -7.29 -21.92
C ILE A 214 -22.58 -5.77 -22.15
N LEU A 215 -21.69 -5.31 -23.04
CA LEU A 215 -21.56 -3.89 -23.36
C LEU A 215 -22.83 -3.34 -24.04
N GLU A 216 -23.46 -4.13 -24.93
CA GLU A 216 -24.72 -3.77 -25.58
C GLU A 216 -25.88 -3.63 -24.56
N ILE A 217 -26.05 -4.61 -23.67
CA ILE A 217 -27.06 -4.57 -22.58
C ILE A 217 -26.87 -3.34 -21.70
N GLY A 218 -25.64 -2.99 -21.36
CA GLY A 218 -25.32 -1.82 -20.55
C GLY A 218 -25.29 -0.51 -21.32
N ASN A 219 -25.40 -0.52 -22.65
CA ASN A 219 -25.12 0.62 -23.52
C ASN A 219 -23.75 1.25 -23.26
N ILE A 220 -22.74 0.38 -23.07
CA ILE A 220 -21.38 0.75 -22.67
C ILE A 220 -20.49 0.86 -23.91
N GLU A 221 -19.82 1.98 -24.05
CA GLU A 221 -18.95 2.24 -25.18
C GLU A 221 -17.58 1.56 -25.00
N ARG A 222 -17.11 0.82 -26.02
CA ARG A 222 -15.79 0.21 -25.99
C ARG A 222 -14.69 1.22 -26.31
N SER A 223 -13.60 1.17 -25.55
CA SER A 223 -12.37 1.93 -25.78
C SER A 223 -11.17 0.99 -25.70
N LEU A 224 -10.24 1.08 -26.65
CA LEU A 224 -9.04 0.24 -26.67
C LEU A 224 -7.78 1.09 -26.61
N SER A 225 -6.79 0.62 -25.85
CA SER A 225 -5.45 1.22 -25.84
C SER A 225 -4.84 1.24 -27.25
N ARG A 226 -4.09 2.30 -27.58
CA ARG A 226 -3.37 2.36 -28.87
C ARG A 226 -2.32 1.26 -28.94
N PRO A 227 -2.09 0.67 -30.14
CA PRO A 227 -1.07 -0.34 -30.31
C PRO A 227 0.32 0.15 -29.85
N GLY A 228 1.01 -0.64 -29.04
CA GLY A 228 2.36 -0.31 -28.56
C GLY A 228 2.44 0.90 -27.61
N GLN A 229 1.31 1.37 -27.06
CA GLN A 229 1.25 2.48 -26.11
C GLN A 229 0.80 2.01 -24.71
N PRO A 230 1.68 1.40 -23.90
CA PRO A 230 1.31 0.92 -22.56
C PRO A 230 0.77 2.05 -21.66
N VAL A 231 1.25 3.27 -21.83
CA VAL A 231 0.78 4.45 -21.06
C VAL A 231 -0.74 4.68 -21.18
N ASP A 232 -1.36 4.19 -22.25
CA ASP A 232 -2.81 4.32 -22.44
C ASP A 232 -3.61 3.44 -21.45
N ASN A 233 -2.96 2.44 -20.81
CA ASN A 233 -3.53 1.60 -19.75
C ASN A 233 -2.81 1.77 -18.38
N ALA A 234 -2.17 2.91 -18.16
CA ALA A 234 -1.31 3.16 -17.00
C ALA A 234 -2.01 2.95 -15.64
N VAL A 235 -3.33 3.16 -15.57
CA VAL A 235 -4.09 2.93 -14.32
C VAL A 235 -4.19 1.44 -14.02
N CYS A 236 -4.49 0.60 -15.01
CA CYS A 236 -4.50 -0.86 -14.84
C CYS A 236 -3.10 -1.36 -14.51
N GLU A 237 -2.05 -0.91 -15.22
CA GLU A 237 -0.68 -1.29 -14.92
C GLU A 237 -0.30 -0.98 -13.47
N SER A 238 -0.60 0.25 -13.02
CA SER A 238 -0.37 0.66 -11.62
C SER A 238 -1.17 -0.18 -10.64
N MET A 239 -2.41 -0.55 -10.99
CA MET A 239 -3.25 -1.39 -10.15
C MET A 239 -2.70 -2.82 -10.05
N TYR A 240 -2.29 -3.42 -11.16
CA TYR A 240 -1.69 -4.75 -11.14
C TYR A 240 -0.33 -4.79 -10.44
N ASP A 241 0.40 -3.69 -10.45
CA ASP A 241 1.58 -3.53 -9.60
C ASP A 241 1.21 -3.60 -8.11
N ILE A 242 0.11 -2.99 -7.72
CA ILE A 242 -0.43 -3.08 -6.35
C ILE A 242 -0.85 -4.52 -6.04
N VAL A 243 -1.66 -5.15 -6.90
CA VAL A 243 -2.10 -6.55 -6.74
C VAL A 243 -0.93 -7.50 -6.58
N LYS A 244 0.07 -7.39 -7.47
CA LYS A 244 1.27 -8.24 -7.40
C LYS A 244 2.04 -8.03 -6.09
N THR A 245 2.25 -6.77 -5.69
CA THR A 245 3.08 -6.43 -4.52
C THR A 245 2.36 -6.71 -3.19
N GLU A 246 1.05 -6.47 -3.11
CA GLU A 246 0.31 -6.51 -1.84
C GLU A 246 -0.49 -7.80 -1.64
N PHE A 247 -0.65 -8.61 -2.70
CA PHE A 247 -1.43 -9.85 -2.67
C PHE A 247 -0.67 -11.03 -3.26
N ILE A 248 -0.35 -11.02 -4.57
CA ILE A 248 0.17 -12.23 -5.25
C ILE A 248 1.50 -12.70 -4.68
N PHE A 249 2.45 -11.78 -4.40
CA PHE A 249 3.79 -12.15 -3.92
C PHE A 249 3.85 -12.42 -2.40
N GLU A 250 2.76 -12.16 -1.70
CA GLU A 250 2.69 -12.30 -0.24
C GLU A 250 1.88 -13.51 0.20
N GLU A 251 1.16 -14.13 -0.72
CA GLU A 251 0.27 -15.26 -0.45
C GLU A 251 0.73 -16.51 -1.21
N SER A 252 0.46 -17.66 -0.64
CA SER A 252 0.50 -18.95 -1.32
C SER A 252 -0.93 -19.46 -1.52
N PHE A 253 -1.18 -20.13 -2.64
CA PHE A 253 -2.51 -20.59 -3.01
C PHE A 253 -2.53 -22.11 -3.17
N ALA A 254 -3.35 -22.79 -2.38
CA ALA A 254 -3.47 -24.24 -2.43
C ALA A 254 -4.17 -24.71 -3.72
N ASP A 255 -5.22 -24.00 -4.10
CA ASP A 255 -6.02 -24.28 -5.30
C ASP A 255 -6.76 -23.02 -5.77
N LEU A 256 -7.59 -23.16 -6.81
CA LEU A 256 -8.39 -22.05 -7.35
C LEU A 256 -9.41 -21.52 -6.34
N ALA A 257 -10.01 -22.36 -5.52
CA ALA A 257 -11.01 -21.93 -4.53
C ALA A 257 -10.34 -21.07 -3.42
N ASP A 258 -9.15 -21.47 -2.96
CA ASP A 258 -8.34 -20.68 -2.02
C ASP A 258 -7.93 -19.33 -2.62
N LEU A 259 -7.48 -19.32 -3.90
CA LEU A 259 -7.19 -18.09 -4.62
C LEU A 259 -8.42 -17.16 -4.67
N GLN A 260 -9.59 -17.67 -5.03
CA GLN A 260 -10.83 -16.90 -5.14
C GLN A 260 -11.25 -16.32 -3.78
N ALA A 261 -11.19 -17.11 -2.72
CA ALA A 261 -11.52 -16.68 -1.36
C ALA A 261 -10.57 -15.56 -0.87
N LYS A 262 -9.26 -15.76 -1.03
CA LYS A 262 -8.24 -14.77 -0.65
C LYS A 262 -8.35 -13.49 -1.50
N LEU A 263 -8.60 -13.61 -2.81
CA LEU A 263 -8.83 -12.47 -3.69
C LEU A 263 -10.04 -11.65 -3.23
N SER A 264 -11.14 -12.31 -2.91
CA SER A 264 -12.35 -11.64 -2.40
C SER A 264 -12.07 -10.85 -1.10
N ALA A 265 -11.36 -11.46 -0.15
CA ALA A 265 -10.97 -10.79 1.09
C ALA A 265 -10.02 -9.61 0.85
N TRP A 266 -9.06 -9.77 -0.08
CA TRP A 266 -8.14 -8.70 -0.45
C TRP A 266 -8.86 -7.54 -1.16
N VAL A 267 -9.77 -7.81 -2.11
CA VAL A 267 -10.58 -6.78 -2.79
C VAL A 267 -11.43 -6.02 -1.78
N TRP A 268 -12.03 -6.72 -0.81
CA TRP A 268 -12.79 -6.06 0.25
C TRP A 268 -11.91 -5.08 1.04
N TRP A 269 -10.73 -5.53 1.51
CA TRP A 269 -9.78 -4.69 2.22
C TRP A 269 -9.30 -3.51 1.36
N TYR A 270 -8.97 -3.76 0.09
CA TYR A 270 -8.54 -2.74 -0.86
C TYR A 270 -9.59 -1.63 -1.01
N ASN A 271 -10.84 -1.98 -1.20
CA ASN A 271 -11.93 -1.05 -1.41
C ASN A 271 -12.34 -0.29 -0.14
N ASN A 272 -12.30 -0.93 1.02
CA ASN A 272 -12.86 -0.37 2.25
C ASN A 272 -11.84 0.25 3.20
N GLU A 273 -10.59 -0.22 3.18
CA GLU A 273 -9.60 0.16 4.21
C GLU A 273 -8.32 0.75 3.63
N ARG A 274 -7.87 0.27 2.48
CA ARG A 274 -6.59 0.69 1.91
C ARG A 274 -6.60 2.17 1.52
N LEU A 275 -5.67 2.93 2.09
CA LEU A 275 -5.51 4.36 1.80
C LEU A 275 -4.84 4.59 0.44
N HIS A 276 -5.41 5.49 -0.35
CA HIS A 276 -4.86 5.93 -1.64
C HIS A 276 -4.40 7.38 -1.56
N SER A 277 -3.15 7.64 -1.94
CA SER A 277 -2.61 9.02 -1.96
C SER A 277 -3.32 9.90 -2.99
N SER A 278 -3.71 9.34 -4.14
CA SER A 278 -4.47 10.04 -5.18
C SER A 278 -5.90 10.40 -4.76
N LEU A 279 -6.44 9.72 -3.73
CA LEU A 279 -7.77 9.98 -3.17
C LEU A 279 -7.69 10.76 -1.84
N GLY A 280 -6.62 11.53 -1.62
CA GLY A 280 -6.44 12.29 -0.38
C GLY A 280 -6.27 11.41 0.86
N TYR A 281 -5.71 10.20 0.72
CA TYR A 281 -5.58 9.19 1.77
C TYR A 281 -6.92 8.66 2.30
N LYS A 282 -7.92 8.57 1.42
CA LYS A 282 -9.16 7.83 1.64
C LYS A 282 -9.08 6.46 0.99
N SER A 283 -9.94 5.53 1.41
CA SER A 283 -10.17 4.30 0.66
C SER A 283 -11.08 4.58 -0.55
N PRO A 284 -11.14 3.71 -1.57
CA PRO A 284 -12.04 3.86 -2.71
C PRO A 284 -13.50 4.12 -2.29
N VAL A 285 -14.04 3.29 -1.41
CA VAL A 285 -15.42 3.41 -0.92
C VAL A 285 -15.64 4.69 -0.10
N GLU A 286 -14.68 5.11 0.72
CA GLU A 286 -14.76 6.38 1.44
C GLU A 286 -14.75 7.58 0.47
N SER A 287 -13.88 7.54 -0.54
CA SER A 287 -13.81 8.58 -1.57
C SER A 287 -15.14 8.74 -2.28
N ARG A 288 -15.76 7.63 -2.71
CA ARG A 288 -17.08 7.65 -3.35
C ARG A 288 -18.18 8.21 -2.44
N LYS A 289 -18.26 7.73 -1.19
CA LYS A 289 -19.27 8.19 -0.23
C LYS A 289 -19.17 9.69 0.07
N CYS A 290 -17.96 10.26 0.08
CA CYS A 290 -17.79 11.70 0.27
C CYS A 290 -18.35 12.52 -0.90
N CYS A 291 -18.30 12.00 -2.12
CA CYS A 291 -18.89 12.65 -3.30
C CYS A 291 -20.42 12.57 -3.28
N ASP A 292 -20.97 11.43 -2.84
CA ASP A 292 -22.43 11.20 -2.83
C ASP A 292 -23.18 12.07 -1.80
N VAL A 293 -22.53 12.51 -0.71
CA VAL A 293 -23.23 13.10 0.45
C VAL A 293 -22.93 14.59 0.65
N GLY A 294 -21.93 15.16 -0.03
CA GLY A 294 -21.50 16.56 0.20
C GLY A 294 -21.08 16.88 1.64
N VAL A 295 -20.75 15.85 2.44
CA VAL A 295 -20.49 15.95 3.88
C VAL A 295 -19.00 16.03 4.18
N THR A 296 -18.61 17.00 4.99
CA THR A 296 -17.26 17.20 5.51
C THR A 296 -16.76 16.04 6.34
N ASP A 297 -15.50 15.67 6.13
CA ASP A 297 -14.78 14.45 6.53
C ASP A 297 -14.80 14.02 8.01
N GLU A 298 -15.10 14.92 8.96
CA GLU A 298 -14.87 14.64 10.38
C GLU A 298 -15.92 13.76 11.08
N LYS A 299 -17.16 13.74 10.64
CA LYS A 299 -18.25 13.04 11.35
C LYS A 299 -18.37 11.55 11.04
N ILE A 300 -17.92 11.09 9.87
CA ILE A 300 -18.05 9.67 9.44
C ILE A 300 -16.87 8.84 9.97
N ALA A 301 -15.68 9.43 10.06
CA ALA A 301 -14.47 8.78 10.57
C ALA A 301 -14.63 8.33 12.03
N ASN A 302 -15.19 9.17 12.90
CA ASN A 302 -15.22 8.91 14.35
C ASN A 302 -16.09 7.71 14.80
N LYS A 303 -17.23 7.43 14.16
CA LYS A 303 -18.14 6.37 14.62
C LYS A 303 -17.68 4.94 14.30
N LYS A 304 -17.02 4.72 13.19
CA LYS A 304 -16.65 3.37 12.71
C LYS A 304 -15.34 2.88 13.33
N TYR A 305 -14.41 3.81 13.58
CA TYR A 305 -13.12 3.51 14.19
C TYR A 305 -13.23 3.34 15.72
N GLN A 306 -14.10 4.06 16.40
CA GLN A 306 -14.37 3.79 17.80
C GLN A 306 -14.89 2.37 18.05
N LYS A 307 -15.74 1.81 17.16
CA LYS A 307 -16.18 0.42 17.25
C LYS A 307 -15.04 -0.59 17.04
N PHE A 308 -14.07 -0.30 16.19
CA PHE A 308 -12.91 -1.16 15.93
C PHE A 308 -11.97 -1.19 17.14
N TRP A 309 -11.62 -0.03 17.69
CA TRP A 309 -10.75 0.07 18.86
C TRP A 309 -11.41 -0.50 20.12
N ASN A 310 -12.69 -0.32 20.29
CA ASN A 310 -13.44 -0.96 21.38
C ASN A 310 -13.42 -2.50 21.28
N LYS A 311 -13.39 -3.08 20.06
CA LYS A 311 -13.22 -4.53 19.86
C LYS A 311 -11.81 -5.01 20.23
N ILE A 312 -10.77 -4.25 19.89
CA ILE A 312 -9.37 -4.60 20.21
C ILE A 312 -9.16 -4.51 21.74
N THR A 313 -9.65 -3.46 22.38
CA THR A 313 -9.56 -3.29 23.85
C THR A 313 -10.33 -4.40 24.59
N LEU A 314 -11.51 -4.79 24.11
CA LEU A 314 -12.28 -5.89 24.67
C LEU A 314 -11.59 -7.27 24.47
N HIS A 315 -10.87 -7.45 23.37
CA HIS A 315 -10.11 -8.69 23.13
C HIS A 315 -8.88 -8.79 24.03
N GLN A 316 -8.19 -7.67 24.27
CA GLN A 316 -7.05 -7.61 25.19
C GLN A 316 -7.49 -7.81 26.65
N GLN A 317 -8.65 -7.28 27.04
CA GLN A 317 -9.22 -7.51 28.39
C GLN A 317 -9.64 -8.98 28.59
N LYS A 318 -10.13 -9.67 27.58
CA LYS A 318 -10.46 -11.11 27.67
C LYS A 318 -9.21 -11.98 27.80
N VAL A 319 -8.15 -11.68 27.04
CA VAL A 319 -6.87 -12.43 27.13
C VAL A 319 -6.14 -12.19 28.45
N ALA A 320 -6.37 -11.04 29.12
CA ALA A 320 -5.81 -10.72 30.44
C ALA A 320 -6.59 -11.34 31.62
N ILE A 321 -7.80 -11.86 31.37
CA ILE A 321 -8.63 -12.53 32.39
C ILE A 321 -8.45 -14.06 32.30
N ASP A 322 -8.02 -14.61 31.16
CA ASP A 322 -7.84 -16.03 30.92
C ASP A 322 -6.37 -16.51 31.13
N ASN A 323 -5.49 -15.63 31.66
CA ASN A 323 -4.14 -15.90 32.17
C ASN A 323 -4.04 -15.53 33.66
#